data_dedc8d039e21613e13944f8097c6e532
#
_entry.id   dedc8d039e21613e13944f8097c6e532
#
_cell.length_a   1.000
_cell.length_b   1.000
_cell.length_c   1.000
_cell.angle_alpha   90.00
_cell.angle_beta   90.00
_cell.angle_gamma   90.00
#
_symmetry.space_group_name_H-M   'P 1'
#
loop_
_entity.id
_entity.type
_entity.pdbx_description
1 polymer ?
#
loop_
_entity_poly.entity_id
_entity_poly.type
_entity_poly.pdbx_seq_one_letter_code
_entity_poly.pdbx_strand_id
1 'polypeptide(L)'
;MNNRKTTYSTFAVLFYINKQKVKKNGLCPLMGRISINTEVAQFSAKMDIDPALWDAKRYRLKGKDREVQKINCAIEKLTADIHSYYDEILSEQGSITAELVKNAISGIGTRKRNLLELYQEYIEELSKQVGLTRSYGTLHNHHSSYNRLKKFIRKYYNADDIALRQLDYSFIEKYDSYMRADLKRSLSTIEGFTVMLKTIVKRAIAQGTIHKNPFSGYFPEKAIKKHRHLEADELKRLMSIPIQEKFLCYVRDLFVFSTFTGISYIDLRNLREDHFYRTEDGKLWVRFNRQKTKSECIIQVLDLPQQIMDKYKEQ
;
A
#
# COMPACT_ATOMS: atom_id res chain seq x y z
N MET A 1 -1.21 43.48 9.72
CA MET A 1 -0.34 43.61 8.53
C MET A 1 0.64 42.46 8.51
N ASN A 2 0.33 41.37 7.79
CA ASN A 2 1.23 40.22 7.66
C ASN A 2 2.09 40.41 6.40
N ASN A 3 3.35 40.80 6.58
CA ASN A 3 4.36 40.82 5.54
C ASN A 3 4.67 39.37 5.10
N ARG A 4 4.02 38.89 4.05
CA ARG A 4 4.49 37.70 3.33
C ARG A 4 5.76 38.11 2.60
N LYS A 5 6.93 37.79 3.16
CA LYS A 5 8.20 37.78 2.42
C LYS A 5 8.05 36.75 1.29
N THR A 6 7.88 37.22 0.08
CA THR A 6 8.06 36.42 -1.14
C THR A 6 9.54 36.07 -1.24
N THR A 7 9.92 34.92 -0.76
CA THR A 7 11.27 34.37 -0.94
C THR A 7 11.36 33.93 -2.40
N TYR A 8 12.00 34.73 -3.25
CA TYR A 8 12.34 34.33 -4.62
C TYR A 8 13.30 33.15 -4.55
N SER A 9 12.84 32.00 -4.98
CA SER A 9 13.66 30.80 -5.13
C SER A 9 14.59 31.00 -6.32
N THR A 10 15.92 30.95 -6.11
CA THR A 10 16.88 30.96 -7.20
C THR A 10 16.93 29.57 -7.84
N PHE A 11 16.57 29.48 -9.11
CA PHE A 11 16.62 28.24 -9.89
C PHE A 11 17.57 28.42 -11.08
N ALA A 12 18.54 27.50 -11.21
CA ALA A 12 19.49 27.49 -12.31
C ALA A 12 19.82 26.07 -12.77
N VAL A 13 19.96 25.91 -14.07
CA VAL A 13 20.39 24.66 -14.73
C VAL A 13 21.65 24.95 -15.54
N LEU A 14 22.70 24.17 -15.29
CA LEU A 14 23.99 24.26 -15.98
C LEU A 14 24.35 22.90 -16.56
N PHE A 15 24.95 22.90 -17.74
CA PHE A 15 25.56 21.72 -18.35
C PHE A 15 27.07 21.84 -18.42
N TYR A 16 27.78 20.74 -18.23
CA TYR A 16 29.23 20.69 -18.32
C TYR A 16 29.71 19.30 -18.73
N ILE A 17 30.88 19.20 -19.33
CA ILE A 17 31.50 17.91 -19.67
C ILE A 17 32.44 17.47 -18.56
N ASN A 18 32.36 16.17 -18.21
CA ASN A 18 33.27 15.61 -17.21
C ASN A 18 34.59 15.13 -17.86
N LYS A 19 35.57 16.04 -17.91
CA LYS A 19 36.90 15.78 -18.52
C LYS A 19 37.72 14.71 -17.77
N GLN A 20 37.33 14.35 -16.54
CA GLN A 20 38.03 13.29 -15.78
C GLN A 20 37.56 11.87 -16.19
N LYS A 21 36.40 11.78 -16.84
CA LYS A 21 35.79 10.52 -17.29
C LYS A 21 35.76 10.43 -18.83
N VAL A 22 36.92 10.60 -19.46
CA VAL A 22 37.06 10.41 -20.92
C VAL A 22 36.91 8.95 -21.26
N LYS A 23 36.02 8.61 -22.18
CA LYS A 23 35.84 7.25 -22.69
C LYS A 23 36.95 6.85 -23.64
N LYS A 24 37.12 5.55 -23.88
CA LYS A 24 38.11 5.03 -24.81
C LYS A 24 38.04 5.60 -26.24
N ASN A 25 36.89 6.11 -26.64
CA ASN A 25 36.63 6.79 -27.91
C ASN A 25 36.91 8.31 -27.90
N GLY A 26 37.52 8.84 -26.85
CA GLY A 26 37.83 10.25 -26.71
C GLY A 26 36.66 11.18 -26.31
N LEU A 27 35.43 10.65 -26.19
CA LEU A 27 34.25 11.41 -25.80
C LEU A 27 34.15 11.58 -24.29
N CYS A 28 33.57 12.68 -23.83
CA CYS A 28 33.32 12.98 -22.43
C CYS A 28 31.79 12.91 -22.12
N PRO A 29 31.38 12.35 -20.99
CA PRO A 29 29.96 12.38 -20.61
C PRO A 29 29.51 13.81 -20.29
N LEU A 30 28.35 14.18 -20.83
CA LEU A 30 27.65 15.41 -20.50
C LEU A 30 26.93 15.26 -19.17
N MET A 31 27.22 16.17 -18.25
CA MET A 31 26.62 16.25 -16.93
C MET A 31 25.76 17.50 -16.82
N GLY A 32 24.66 17.39 -16.06
CA GLY A 32 23.84 18.53 -15.68
C GLY A 32 23.93 18.82 -14.19
N ARG A 33 23.81 20.09 -13.83
CA ARG A 33 23.74 20.58 -12.46
C ARG A 33 22.50 21.44 -12.28
N ILE A 34 21.67 21.08 -11.32
CA ILE A 34 20.50 21.84 -10.90
C ILE A 34 20.85 22.52 -9.58
N SER A 35 20.61 23.82 -9.50
CA SER A 35 20.80 24.60 -8.27
C SER A 35 19.47 25.25 -7.89
N ILE A 36 19.00 25.02 -6.67
CA ILE A 36 17.78 25.63 -6.12
C ILE A 36 18.14 26.17 -4.75
N ASN A 37 18.10 27.49 -4.60
CA ASN A 37 18.60 28.19 -3.42
C ASN A 37 20.05 27.79 -3.11
N THR A 38 20.31 27.16 -1.96
CA THR A 38 21.64 26.67 -1.55
C THR A 38 21.89 25.21 -1.90
N GLU A 39 20.86 24.49 -2.36
CA GLU A 39 20.96 23.06 -2.71
C GLU A 39 21.40 22.85 -4.15
N VAL A 40 22.20 21.81 -4.34
CA VAL A 40 22.74 21.42 -5.64
C VAL A 40 22.58 19.92 -5.87
N ALA A 41 22.04 19.53 -7.03
CA ALA A 41 21.99 18.15 -7.48
C ALA A 41 22.65 18.00 -8.85
N GLN A 42 23.42 16.93 -9.04
CA GLN A 42 24.07 16.61 -10.31
C GLN A 42 23.43 15.36 -10.93
N PHE A 43 23.35 15.33 -12.26
CA PHE A 43 22.81 14.20 -12.99
C PHE A 43 23.59 13.98 -14.32
N SER A 44 23.51 12.78 -14.87
CA SER A 44 24.04 12.50 -16.20
C SER A 44 22.97 12.80 -17.26
N ALA A 45 23.36 13.56 -18.29
CA ALA A 45 22.48 13.80 -19.44
C ALA A 45 22.40 12.59 -20.40
N LYS A 46 23.14 11.51 -20.10
CA LYS A 46 23.23 10.30 -20.95
C LYS A 46 23.65 10.56 -22.39
N MET A 47 24.43 11.61 -22.61
CA MET A 47 25.03 12.00 -23.89
C MET A 47 26.54 12.08 -23.74
N ASP A 48 27.26 11.68 -24.77
CA ASP A 48 28.70 11.76 -24.84
C ASP A 48 29.10 12.84 -25.83
N ILE A 49 30.02 13.70 -25.45
CA ILE A 49 30.35 14.94 -26.15
C ILE A 49 31.83 14.95 -26.51
N ASP A 50 32.18 15.37 -27.74
CA ASP A 50 33.55 15.70 -28.10
C ASP A 50 33.96 16.95 -27.33
N PRO A 51 34.99 16.87 -26.45
CA PRO A 51 35.45 18.01 -25.67
C PRO A 51 35.97 19.19 -26.51
N ALA A 52 36.43 18.94 -27.75
CA ALA A 52 36.89 19.97 -28.66
C ALA A 52 35.75 20.87 -29.18
N LEU A 53 34.55 20.32 -29.29
CA LEU A 53 33.38 21.05 -29.78
C LEU A 53 32.58 21.73 -28.64
N TRP A 54 32.90 21.48 -27.36
CA TRP A 54 32.15 22.03 -26.25
C TRP A 54 32.38 23.50 -25.99
N ASP A 55 31.29 24.29 -25.99
CA ASP A 55 31.32 25.70 -25.57
C ASP A 55 30.81 25.83 -24.12
N ALA A 56 31.73 25.99 -23.19
CA ALA A 56 31.40 26.11 -21.76
C ALA A 56 30.66 27.41 -21.39
N LYS A 57 30.74 28.44 -22.23
CA LYS A 57 30.02 29.73 -21.99
C LYS A 57 28.55 29.64 -22.42
N ARG A 58 28.30 28.88 -23.49
CA ARG A 58 26.96 28.79 -24.09
C ARG A 58 26.25 27.48 -23.72
N TYR A 59 26.92 26.58 -23.01
CA TYR A 59 26.43 25.25 -22.64
C TYR A 59 25.92 24.43 -23.83
N ARG A 60 26.60 24.49 -24.96
CA ARG A 60 26.26 23.82 -26.21
C ARG A 60 27.48 23.48 -27.04
N LEU A 61 27.30 22.66 -28.06
CA LEU A 61 28.33 22.31 -29.01
C LEU A 61 28.49 23.42 -30.08
N LYS A 62 29.72 23.68 -30.48
CA LYS A 62 30.08 24.55 -31.62
C LYS A 62 29.99 23.76 -32.93
N GLY A 63 29.46 24.38 -33.98
CA GLY A 63 29.33 23.76 -35.29
C GLY A 63 27.90 23.81 -35.84
N LYS A 64 27.76 23.47 -37.12
CA LYS A 64 26.47 23.44 -37.84
C LYS A 64 26.10 22.02 -38.33
N ASP A 65 26.92 21.05 -38.02
CA ASP A 65 26.73 19.65 -38.46
C ASP A 65 25.44 19.07 -37.88
N ARG A 66 24.87 18.13 -38.61
CA ARG A 66 23.60 17.51 -38.27
C ARG A 66 23.63 16.82 -36.89
N GLU A 67 24.76 16.24 -36.52
CA GLU A 67 24.94 15.61 -35.19
C GLU A 67 25.03 16.64 -34.07
N VAL A 68 25.80 17.73 -34.31
CA VAL A 68 25.88 18.86 -33.36
C VAL A 68 24.50 19.47 -33.11
N GLN A 69 23.72 19.70 -34.19
CA GLN A 69 22.36 20.21 -34.06
C GLN A 69 21.45 19.26 -33.29
N LYS A 70 21.55 17.94 -33.53
CA LYS A 70 20.79 16.94 -32.81
C LYS A 70 21.06 16.95 -31.28
N ILE A 71 22.34 17.07 -30.93
CA ILE A 71 22.76 17.10 -29.52
C ILE A 71 22.30 18.44 -28.87
N ASN A 72 22.49 19.56 -29.55
CA ASN A 72 22.03 20.86 -29.04
C ASN A 72 20.52 20.90 -28.84
N CYS A 73 19.75 20.36 -29.78
CA CYS A 73 18.30 20.24 -29.64
C CYS A 73 17.91 19.30 -28.44
N ALA A 74 18.66 18.23 -28.21
CA ALA A 74 18.46 17.37 -27.06
C ALA A 74 18.76 18.08 -25.73
N ILE A 75 19.78 18.93 -25.68
CA ILE A 75 20.10 19.76 -24.50
C ILE A 75 18.98 20.77 -24.25
N GLU A 76 18.49 21.46 -25.30
CA GLU A 76 17.38 22.41 -25.20
C GLU A 76 16.09 21.72 -24.69
N LYS A 77 15.76 20.57 -25.25
CA LYS A 77 14.61 19.78 -24.82
C LYS A 77 14.75 19.36 -23.35
N LEU A 78 15.93 18.85 -22.96
CA LEU A 78 16.18 18.45 -21.56
C LEU A 78 16.07 19.65 -20.62
N THR A 79 16.55 20.84 -21.05
CA THR A 79 16.37 22.07 -20.26
C THR A 79 14.90 22.42 -20.07
N ALA A 80 14.11 22.36 -21.14
CA ALA A 80 12.67 22.63 -21.09
C ALA A 80 11.94 21.62 -20.18
N ASP A 81 12.30 20.33 -20.26
CA ASP A 81 11.75 19.29 -19.40
C ASP A 81 12.08 19.56 -17.92
N ILE A 82 13.30 20.00 -17.60
CA ILE A 82 13.73 20.37 -16.24
C ILE A 82 12.91 21.55 -15.71
N HIS A 83 12.69 22.59 -16.51
CA HIS A 83 11.85 23.72 -16.12
C HIS A 83 10.39 23.28 -15.88
N SER A 84 9.85 22.44 -16.75
CA SER A 84 8.50 21.90 -16.59
C SER A 84 8.36 21.09 -15.28
N TYR A 85 9.33 20.25 -14.96
CA TYR A 85 9.33 19.52 -13.67
C TYR A 85 9.48 20.45 -12.47
N TYR A 86 10.29 21.50 -12.58
CA TYR A 86 10.41 22.51 -11.54
C TYR A 86 9.06 23.17 -11.24
N ASP A 87 8.37 23.66 -12.28
CA ASP A 87 7.09 24.34 -12.15
C ASP A 87 6.00 23.40 -11.63
N GLU A 88 5.95 22.15 -12.13
CA GLU A 88 5.01 21.11 -11.68
C GLU A 88 5.20 20.79 -10.19
N ILE A 89 6.44 20.51 -9.76
CA ILE A 89 6.74 20.16 -8.37
C ILE A 89 6.47 21.36 -7.43
N LEU A 90 6.84 22.57 -7.86
CA LEU A 90 6.62 23.77 -7.07
C LEU A 90 5.13 24.07 -6.88
N SER A 91 4.33 23.91 -7.95
CA SER A 91 2.87 24.09 -7.91
C SER A 91 2.18 23.06 -7.03
N GLU A 92 2.66 21.79 -7.03
CA GLU A 92 2.06 20.69 -6.28
C GLU A 92 2.45 20.71 -4.78
N GLN A 93 3.69 21.07 -4.48
CA GLN A 93 4.25 20.90 -3.11
C GLN A 93 4.43 22.21 -2.34
N GLY A 94 4.44 23.35 -3.03
CA GLY A 94 4.72 24.65 -2.43
C GLY A 94 6.18 24.83 -1.94
N SER A 95 7.00 23.78 -2.03
CA SER A 95 8.44 23.78 -1.77
C SER A 95 9.12 22.81 -2.73
N ILE A 96 10.38 23.09 -3.09
CA ILE A 96 11.11 22.31 -4.06
C ILE A 96 12.59 22.18 -3.68
N THR A 97 13.19 21.01 -3.92
CA THR A 97 14.61 20.73 -3.74
C THR A 97 15.27 20.33 -5.06
N ALA A 98 16.59 20.58 -5.18
CA ALA A 98 17.34 20.19 -6.37
C ALA A 98 17.33 18.66 -6.60
N GLU A 99 17.28 17.88 -5.52
CA GLU A 99 17.19 16.42 -5.58
C GLU A 99 15.85 15.92 -6.10
N LEU A 100 14.74 16.57 -5.76
CA LEU A 100 13.42 16.23 -6.30
C LEU A 100 13.36 16.42 -7.82
N VAL A 101 13.88 17.52 -8.32
CA VAL A 101 13.92 17.79 -9.78
C VAL A 101 14.85 16.79 -10.49
N LYS A 102 16.01 16.47 -9.92
CA LYS A 102 16.92 15.45 -10.45
C LYS A 102 16.24 14.07 -10.51
N ASN A 103 15.52 13.68 -9.46
CA ASN A 103 14.80 12.41 -9.42
C ASN A 103 13.72 12.38 -10.50
N ALA A 104 12.99 13.48 -10.73
CA ALA A 104 12.02 13.60 -11.79
C ALA A 104 12.65 13.39 -13.18
N ILE A 105 13.80 14.02 -13.47
CA ILE A 105 14.54 13.86 -14.74
C ILE A 105 15.06 12.42 -14.91
N SER A 106 15.52 11.81 -13.82
CA SER A 106 16.05 10.43 -13.84
C SER A 106 14.95 9.38 -14.00
N GLY A 107 13.68 9.80 -14.04
CA GLY A 107 12.54 8.89 -14.02
C GLY A 107 12.34 8.18 -12.65
N ILE A 108 13.10 8.58 -11.65
CA ILE A 108 12.94 8.12 -10.28
C ILE A 108 11.75 8.90 -9.70
N GLY A 109 10.62 8.22 -9.54
CA GLY A 109 9.37 8.84 -9.06
C GLY A 109 8.45 9.43 -10.15
N THR A 110 8.86 9.46 -11.42
CA THR A 110 8.06 10.01 -12.53
C THR A 110 7.50 8.97 -13.50
N ARG A 111 7.60 7.66 -13.21
CA ARG A 111 6.78 6.71 -13.96
C ARG A 111 5.33 7.12 -13.78
N LYS A 112 4.63 7.38 -14.88
CA LYS A 112 3.17 7.44 -14.91
C LYS A 112 2.67 6.07 -14.46
N ARG A 113 2.65 5.84 -13.13
CA ARG A 113 2.13 4.61 -12.57
C ARG A 113 0.64 4.73 -12.40
N ASN A 114 -0.05 3.71 -12.82
CA ASN A 114 -1.48 3.63 -12.67
C ASN A 114 -1.84 2.95 -11.32
N LEU A 115 -3.05 3.21 -10.86
CA LEU A 115 -3.52 2.75 -9.56
C LEU A 115 -3.64 1.22 -9.49
N LEU A 116 -4.26 0.61 -10.50
CA LEU A 116 -4.46 -0.85 -10.53
C LEU A 116 -3.15 -1.58 -10.80
N GLU A 117 -2.25 -1.02 -11.62
CA GLU A 117 -0.90 -1.55 -11.82
C GLU A 117 -0.13 -1.64 -10.49
N LEU A 118 -0.08 -0.55 -9.70
CA LEU A 118 0.56 -0.55 -8.39
C LEU A 118 -0.12 -1.49 -7.40
N TYR A 119 -1.46 -1.60 -7.47
CA TYR A 119 -2.20 -2.51 -6.60
C TYR A 119 -1.89 -3.97 -6.95
N GLN A 120 -1.77 -4.30 -8.22
CA GLN A 120 -1.41 -5.64 -8.69
C GLN A 120 -0.01 -6.03 -8.21
N GLU A 121 0.98 -5.14 -8.36
CA GLU A 121 2.34 -5.35 -7.80
C GLU A 121 2.28 -5.65 -6.30
N TYR A 122 1.48 -4.90 -5.55
CA TYR A 122 1.32 -5.12 -4.12
C TYR A 122 0.71 -6.49 -3.80
N ILE A 123 -0.30 -6.93 -4.57
CA ILE A 123 -0.91 -8.25 -4.40
C ILE A 123 0.09 -9.36 -4.68
N GLU A 124 0.93 -9.22 -5.70
CA GLU A 124 1.98 -10.18 -6.04
C GLU A 124 3.04 -10.29 -4.94
N GLU A 125 3.46 -9.16 -4.37
CA GLU A 125 4.37 -9.18 -3.21
C GLU A 125 3.71 -9.81 -1.97
N LEU A 126 2.43 -9.48 -1.73
CA LEU A 126 1.66 -10.06 -0.63
C LEU A 126 1.50 -11.57 -0.76
N SER A 127 1.31 -12.08 -1.99
CA SER A 127 1.17 -13.52 -2.26
C SER A 127 2.41 -14.31 -1.85
N LYS A 128 3.61 -13.74 -2.03
CA LYS A 128 4.88 -14.34 -1.61
C LYS A 128 5.03 -14.42 -0.07
N GLN A 129 4.26 -13.63 0.67
CA GLN A 129 4.30 -13.58 2.14
C GLN A 129 3.24 -14.47 2.80
N VAL A 130 2.32 -15.05 2.02
CA VAL A 130 1.27 -15.95 2.53
C VAL A 130 1.89 -17.21 3.11
N GLY A 131 1.45 -17.58 4.31
CA GLY A 131 2.02 -18.71 5.07
C GLY A 131 3.24 -18.35 5.91
N LEU A 132 3.97 -17.26 5.59
CA LEU A 132 5.10 -16.77 6.38
C LEU A 132 4.63 -15.70 7.40
N THR A 133 4.27 -14.52 6.91
CA THR A 133 3.90 -13.35 7.73
C THR A 133 2.46 -12.90 7.53
N ARG A 134 1.79 -13.37 6.49
CA ARG A 134 0.43 -12.98 6.08
C ARG A 134 -0.48 -14.18 5.93
N SER A 135 -1.78 -13.98 6.22
CA SER A 135 -2.79 -15.02 6.04
C SER A 135 -3.36 -15.01 4.63
N TYR A 136 -3.82 -16.18 4.16
CA TYR A 136 -4.56 -16.30 2.90
C TYR A 136 -5.80 -15.37 2.86
N GLY A 137 -6.50 -15.20 4.00
CA GLY A 137 -7.63 -14.29 4.10
C GLY A 137 -7.27 -12.83 3.78
N THR A 138 -6.07 -12.39 4.17
CA THR A 138 -5.58 -11.04 3.82
C THR A 138 -5.39 -10.90 2.32
N LEU A 139 -4.76 -11.86 1.67
CA LEU A 139 -4.58 -11.89 0.21
C LEU A 139 -5.93 -11.88 -0.52
N HIS A 140 -6.86 -12.74 -0.10
CA HIS A 140 -8.22 -12.81 -0.66
C HIS A 140 -8.98 -11.48 -0.57
N ASN A 141 -8.86 -10.78 0.56
CA ASN A 141 -9.50 -9.48 0.75
C ASN A 141 -8.90 -8.42 -0.19
N HIS A 142 -7.58 -8.41 -0.41
CA HIS A 142 -6.94 -7.50 -1.37
C HIS A 142 -7.35 -7.80 -2.81
N HIS A 143 -7.46 -9.07 -3.22
CA HIS A 143 -8.01 -9.45 -4.53
C HIS A 143 -9.46 -8.97 -4.70
N SER A 144 -10.29 -9.15 -3.66
CA SER A 144 -11.67 -8.67 -3.68
C SER A 144 -11.76 -7.15 -3.82
N SER A 145 -10.90 -6.41 -3.10
CA SER A 145 -10.81 -4.96 -3.17
C SER A 145 -10.36 -4.48 -4.57
N TYR A 146 -9.30 -5.08 -5.11
CA TYR A 146 -8.80 -4.81 -6.46
C TYR A 146 -9.89 -4.99 -7.53
N ASN A 147 -10.58 -6.13 -7.52
CA ASN A 147 -11.62 -6.42 -8.51
C ASN A 147 -12.79 -5.42 -8.44
N ARG A 148 -13.16 -4.96 -7.25
CA ARG A 148 -14.19 -3.93 -7.08
C ARG A 148 -13.74 -2.58 -7.57
N LEU A 149 -12.51 -2.20 -7.25
CA LEU A 149 -11.91 -0.95 -7.71
C LEU A 149 -11.83 -0.91 -9.23
N LYS A 150 -11.41 -2.01 -9.87
CA LYS A 150 -11.38 -2.15 -11.33
C LYS A 150 -12.77 -1.96 -11.96
N LYS A 151 -13.82 -2.59 -11.38
CA LYS A 151 -15.19 -2.41 -11.84
C LYS A 151 -15.69 -0.97 -11.69
N PHE A 152 -15.33 -0.31 -10.58
CA PHE A 152 -15.64 1.09 -10.34
C PHE A 152 -14.99 2.00 -11.40
N ILE A 153 -13.68 1.85 -11.65
CA ILE A 153 -12.96 2.65 -12.63
C ILE A 153 -13.58 2.47 -14.03
N ARG A 154 -13.87 1.25 -14.43
CA ARG A 154 -14.56 0.99 -15.71
C ARG A 154 -15.92 1.68 -15.81
N LYS A 155 -16.71 1.61 -14.74
CA LYS A 155 -18.09 2.14 -14.73
C LYS A 155 -18.13 3.66 -14.74
N TYR A 156 -17.28 4.32 -13.94
CA TYR A 156 -17.37 5.75 -13.67
C TYR A 156 -16.38 6.61 -14.46
N TYR A 157 -15.29 6.02 -14.93
CA TYR A 157 -14.25 6.71 -15.70
C TYR A 157 -14.11 6.17 -17.13
N ASN A 158 -14.83 5.11 -17.49
CA ASN A 158 -14.75 4.44 -18.80
C ASN A 158 -13.30 4.12 -19.20
N ALA A 159 -12.50 3.68 -18.24
CA ALA A 159 -11.07 3.41 -18.39
C ALA A 159 -10.71 2.05 -17.78
N ASP A 160 -9.65 1.43 -18.26
CA ASP A 160 -9.14 0.18 -17.68
C ASP A 160 -8.34 0.42 -16.41
N ASP A 161 -7.71 1.58 -16.27
CA ASP A 161 -6.96 2.02 -15.10
C ASP A 161 -6.94 3.57 -15.02
N ILE A 162 -6.46 4.13 -13.92
CA ILE A 162 -6.35 5.58 -13.71
C ILE A 162 -4.95 5.92 -13.20
N ALA A 163 -4.36 7.00 -13.73
CA ALA A 163 -3.06 7.45 -13.27
C ALA A 163 -3.11 7.92 -11.80
N LEU A 164 -2.14 7.52 -10.98
CA LEU A 164 -2.09 7.87 -9.54
C LEU A 164 -2.14 9.38 -9.29
N ARG A 165 -1.62 10.20 -10.21
CA ARG A 165 -1.66 11.67 -10.14
C ARG A 165 -3.06 12.27 -10.38
N GLN A 166 -3.97 11.52 -10.98
CA GLN A 166 -5.36 11.94 -11.21
C GLN A 166 -6.29 11.61 -10.03
N LEU A 167 -5.75 10.96 -9.00
CA LEU A 167 -6.52 10.70 -7.79
C LEU A 167 -6.71 11.99 -7.02
N ASP A 168 -7.94 12.25 -6.64
CA ASP A 168 -8.36 13.40 -5.84
C ASP A 168 -9.39 13.00 -4.78
N TYR A 169 -9.84 13.97 -4.00
CA TYR A 169 -10.87 13.74 -2.99
C TYR A 169 -12.20 13.29 -3.61
N SER A 170 -12.55 13.79 -4.80
CA SER A 170 -13.76 13.39 -5.53
C SER A 170 -13.73 11.90 -5.92
N PHE A 171 -12.55 11.35 -6.22
CA PHE A 171 -12.40 9.93 -6.53
C PHE A 171 -12.84 9.04 -5.36
N ILE A 172 -12.37 9.33 -4.14
CA ILE A 172 -12.70 8.50 -2.98
C ILE A 172 -14.17 8.65 -2.56
N GLU A 173 -14.77 9.84 -2.71
CA GLU A 173 -16.20 10.06 -2.46
C GLU A 173 -17.07 9.29 -3.46
N LYS A 174 -16.73 9.32 -4.74
CA LYS A 174 -17.44 8.54 -5.78
C LYS A 174 -17.31 7.05 -5.53
N TYR A 175 -16.13 6.59 -5.08
CA TYR A 175 -15.93 5.18 -4.75
C TYR A 175 -16.75 4.75 -3.53
N ASP A 176 -16.83 5.59 -2.50
CA ASP A 176 -17.73 5.35 -1.34
C ASP A 176 -19.20 5.27 -1.82
N SER A 177 -19.67 6.27 -2.58
CA SER A 177 -21.02 6.30 -3.12
C SER A 177 -21.34 5.07 -3.98
N TYR A 178 -20.41 4.63 -4.81
CA TYR A 178 -20.54 3.39 -5.58
C TYR A 178 -20.72 2.16 -4.68
N MET A 179 -19.95 2.06 -3.60
CA MET A 179 -20.08 0.93 -2.67
C MET A 179 -21.42 0.96 -1.91
N ARG A 180 -21.92 2.15 -1.58
CA ARG A 180 -23.22 2.33 -0.88
C ARG A 180 -24.40 2.10 -1.80
N ALA A 181 -24.47 2.85 -2.88
CA ALA A 181 -25.65 2.90 -3.74
C ALA A 181 -25.70 1.69 -4.69
N ASP A 182 -24.62 1.39 -5.41
CA ASP A 182 -24.62 0.35 -6.43
C ASP A 182 -24.44 -1.04 -5.85
N LEU A 183 -23.52 -1.18 -4.88
CA LEU A 183 -23.19 -2.49 -4.32
C LEU A 183 -23.91 -2.78 -3.00
N LYS A 184 -24.61 -1.81 -2.43
CA LYS A 184 -25.37 -1.91 -1.16
C LYS A 184 -24.55 -2.56 -0.03
N ARG A 185 -23.27 -2.13 0.11
CA ARG A 185 -22.36 -2.69 1.13
C ARG A 185 -22.58 -2.05 2.50
N SER A 186 -22.33 -2.83 3.55
CA SER A 186 -22.37 -2.32 4.92
C SER A 186 -21.22 -1.34 5.18
N LEU A 187 -21.40 -0.40 6.11
CA LEU A 187 -20.40 0.59 6.49
C LEU A 187 -19.06 -0.03 6.87
N SER A 188 -19.07 -1.15 7.61
CA SER A 188 -17.83 -1.85 7.98
C SER A 188 -17.09 -2.44 6.77
N THR A 189 -17.81 -2.87 5.74
CA THR A 189 -17.22 -3.34 4.49
C THR A 189 -16.60 -2.19 3.70
N ILE A 190 -17.29 -1.05 3.64
CA ILE A 190 -16.80 0.17 2.97
C ILE A 190 -15.53 0.68 3.66
N GLU A 191 -15.53 0.75 5.00
CA GLU A 191 -14.36 1.10 5.79
C GLU A 191 -13.17 0.20 5.46
N GLY A 192 -13.38 -1.13 5.44
CA GLY A 192 -12.33 -2.09 5.12
C GLY A 192 -11.70 -1.88 3.73
N PHE A 193 -12.52 -1.70 2.69
CA PHE A 193 -12.02 -1.46 1.33
C PHE A 193 -11.35 -0.09 1.17
N THR A 194 -11.87 0.93 1.85
CA THR A 194 -11.24 2.24 1.87
C THR A 194 -9.85 2.19 2.53
N VAL A 195 -9.70 1.46 3.63
CA VAL A 195 -8.39 1.26 4.28
C VAL A 195 -7.41 0.55 3.34
N MET A 196 -7.87 -0.47 2.58
CA MET A 196 -7.02 -1.16 1.60
C MET A 196 -6.58 -0.22 0.47
N LEU A 197 -7.48 0.60 -0.09
CA LEU A 197 -7.15 1.60 -1.09
C LEU A 197 -6.16 2.65 -0.56
N LYS A 198 -6.38 3.15 0.66
CA LYS A 198 -5.45 4.07 1.33
C LYS A 198 -4.06 3.46 1.56
N THR A 199 -3.96 2.14 1.74
CA THR A 199 -2.68 1.43 1.85
C THR A 199 -1.89 1.52 0.55
N ILE A 200 -2.54 1.37 -0.61
CA ILE A 200 -1.89 1.51 -1.92
C ILE A 200 -1.44 2.94 -2.17
N VAL A 201 -2.28 3.93 -1.80
CA VAL A 201 -1.92 5.35 -1.90
C VAL A 201 -0.73 5.70 -0.99
N LYS A 202 -0.69 5.19 0.25
CA LYS A 202 0.48 5.35 1.13
C LYS A 202 1.75 4.76 0.52
N ARG A 203 1.66 3.61 -0.16
CA ARG A 203 2.77 3.00 -0.88
C ARG A 203 3.22 3.89 -2.03
N ALA A 204 2.30 4.46 -2.81
CA ALA A 204 2.61 5.39 -3.89
C ALA A 204 3.37 6.62 -3.39
N ILE A 205 2.99 7.15 -2.22
CA ILE A 205 3.69 8.26 -1.56
C ILE A 205 5.09 7.84 -1.12
N ALA A 206 5.23 6.68 -0.45
CA ALA A 206 6.52 6.16 0.00
C ALA A 206 7.49 5.89 -1.16
N GLN A 207 6.98 5.55 -2.34
CA GLN A 207 7.75 5.37 -3.58
C GLN A 207 8.01 6.67 -4.35
N GLY A 208 7.52 7.82 -3.86
CA GLY A 208 7.68 9.12 -4.54
C GLY A 208 6.86 9.27 -5.82
N THR A 209 5.88 8.39 -6.08
CA THR A 209 5.03 8.46 -7.28
C THR A 209 4.02 9.60 -7.18
N ILE A 210 3.51 9.86 -5.99
CA ILE A 210 2.70 11.02 -5.63
C ILE A 210 3.23 11.62 -4.34
N HIS A 211 3.10 12.92 -4.16
CA HIS A 211 3.72 13.63 -3.04
C HIS A 211 2.75 13.96 -1.91
N LYS A 212 1.48 14.11 -2.23
CA LYS A 212 0.42 14.40 -1.26
C LYS A 212 -0.59 13.25 -1.24
N ASN A 213 -1.21 13.06 -0.07
CA ASN A 213 -2.31 12.11 0.04
C ASN A 213 -3.57 12.72 -0.62
N PRO A 214 -4.03 12.20 -1.78
CA PRO A 214 -5.21 12.72 -2.46
C PRO A 214 -6.50 12.53 -1.66
N PHE A 215 -6.48 11.63 -0.66
CA PHE A 215 -7.61 11.29 0.21
C PHE A 215 -7.49 11.92 1.59
N SER A 216 -6.69 13.00 1.71
CA SER A 216 -6.57 13.76 2.96
C SER A 216 -7.94 14.32 3.34
N GLY A 217 -8.31 14.17 4.62
CA GLY A 217 -9.62 14.62 5.12
C GLY A 217 -10.78 13.67 4.85
N TYR A 218 -10.64 12.62 4.03
CA TYR A 218 -11.69 11.63 3.87
C TYR A 218 -11.66 10.60 5.01
N PHE A 219 -12.77 10.49 5.71
CA PHE A 219 -13.01 9.49 6.75
C PHE A 219 -14.31 8.75 6.43
N PRO A 220 -14.28 7.43 6.22
CA PRO A 220 -15.50 6.68 6.03
C PRO A 220 -16.37 6.75 7.29
N GLU A 221 -17.67 6.77 7.10
CA GLU A 221 -18.63 6.68 8.19
C GLU A 221 -18.41 5.36 8.96
N LYS A 222 -18.31 5.46 10.27
CA LYS A 222 -18.08 4.29 11.12
C LYS A 222 -19.38 3.54 11.36
N ALA A 223 -19.33 2.23 11.18
CA ALA A 223 -20.45 1.37 11.57
C ALA A 223 -20.58 1.35 13.11
N ILE A 224 -21.79 1.55 13.59
CA ILE A 224 -22.13 1.28 14.99
C ILE A 224 -22.13 -0.25 15.14
N LYS A 225 -21.06 -0.79 15.70
CA LYS A 225 -20.93 -2.26 15.92
C LYS A 225 -21.79 -2.64 17.11
N LYS A 226 -22.98 -3.17 16.86
CA LYS A 226 -23.72 -3.91 17.86
C LYS A 226 -23.13 -5.33 17.94
N HIS A 227 -22.38 -5.61 19.00
CA HIS A 227 -21.90 -6.96 19.26
C HIS A 227 -23.11 -7.79 19.71
N ARG A 228 -23.46 -8.78 18.90
CA ARG A 228 -24.44 -9.77 19.30
C ARG A 228 -23.75 -10.78 20.20
N HIS A 229 -24.30 -11.03 21.36
CA HIS A 229 -23.87 -12.05 22.30
C HIS A 229 -25.12 -12.73 22.87
N LEU A 230 -24.95 -13.93 23.38
CA LEU A 230 -26.02 -14.59 24.12
C LEU A 230 -25.96 -14.16 25.59
N GLU A 231 -27.10 -13.82 26.16
CA GLU A 231 -27.24 -13.64 27.58
C GLU A 231 -27.13 -15.01 28.29
N ALA A 232 -26.84 -14.97 29.59
CA ALA A 232 -26.66 -16.21 30.37
C ALA A 232 -27.83 -17.20 30.26
N ASP A 233 -29.06 -16.67 30.26
CA ASP A 233 -30.28 -17.50 30.17
C ASP A 233 -30.50 -18.03 28.74
N GLU A 234 -30.08 -17.29 27.71
CA GLU A 234 -30.11 -17.79 26.33
C GLU A 234 -29.11 -18.91 26.13
N LEU A 235 -27.91 -18.77 26.70
CA LEU A 235 -26.90 -19.84 26.67
C LEU A 235 -27.40 -21.08 27.40
N LYS A 236 -27.99 -20.96 28.60
CA LYS A 236 -28.59 -22.09 29.33
C LYS A 236 -29.67 -22.78 28.50
N ARG A 237 -30.56 -22.00 27.86
CA ARG A 237 -31.57 -22.57 26.95
C ARG A 237 -30.96 -23.32 25.80
N LEU A 238 -29.95 -22.73 25.13
CA LEU A 238 -29.24 -23.38 24.01
C LEU A 238 -28.64 -24.74 24.46
N MET A 239 -28.06 -24.81 25.65
CA MET A 239 -27.48 -26.03 26.19
C MET A 239 -28.53 -27.12 26.51
N SER A 240 -29.75 -26.72 26.90
CA SER A 240 -30.81 -27.63 27.27
C SER A 240 -31.75 -28.05 26.12
N ILE A 241 -31.68 -27.41 24.95
CA ILE A 241 -32.54 -27.76 23.81
C ILE A 241 -32.26 -29.19 23.33
N PRO A 242 -33.29 -30.05 23.27
CA PRO A 242 -33.13 -31.39 22.70
C PRO A 242 -32.98 -31.27 21.17
N ILE A 243 -31.78 -31.55 20.67
CA ILE A 243 -31.45 -31.56 19.26
C ILE A 243 -31.34 -33.01 18.79
N GLN A 244 -32.19 -33.42 17.84
CA GLN A 244 -32.21 -34.79 17.32
C GLN A 244 -31.12 -35.02 16.27
N GLU A 245 -30.77 -33.96 15.51
CA GLU A 245 -29.76 -34.04 14.47
C GLU A 245 -28.35 -34.03 15.04
N LYS A 246 -27.59 -35.11 14.81
CA LYS A 246 -26.24 -35.31 15.36
C LYS A 246 -25.29 -34.15 15.00
N PHE A 247 -25.35 -33.68 13.78
CA PHE A 247 -24.48 -32.58 13.32
C PHE A 247 -24.76 -31.26 14.07
N LEU A 248 -26.04 -30.91 14.24
CA LEU A 248 -26.40 -29.69 14.98
C LEU A 248 -26.06 -29.82 16.47
N CYS A 249 -26.19 -31.01 17.04
CA CYS A 249 -25.76 -31.30 18.41
C CYS A 249 -24.25 -31.05 18.56
N TYR A 250 -23.46 -31.57 17.61
CA TYR A 250 -22.00 -31.33 17.57
C TYR A 250 -21.65 -29.85 17.44
N VAL A 251 -22.31 -29.13 16.55
CA VAL A 251 -22.09 -27.67 16.35
C VAL A 251 -22.43 -26.89 17.62
N ARG A 252 -23.54 -27.20 18.29
CA ARG A 252 -23.89 -26.62 19.59
C ARG A 252 -22.82 -26.87 20.64
N ASP A 253 -22.36 -28.11 20.76
CA ASP A 253 -21.37 -28.49 21.77
C ASP A 253 -20.01 -27.82 21.51
N LEU A 254 -19.58 -27.68 20.23
CA LEU A 254 -18.41 -26.88 19.86
C LEU A 254 -18.58 -25.40 20.23
N PHE A 255 -19.77 -24.83 19.99
CA PHE A 255 -20.07 -23.44 20.36
C PHE A 255 -19.98 -23.25 21.88
N VAL A 256 -20.57 -24.18 22.67
CA VAL A 256 -20.51 -24.16 24.13
C VAL A 256 -19.06 -24.29 24.60
N PHE A 257 -18.31 -25.25 24.06
CA PHE A 257 -16.89 -25.42 24.37
C PHE A 257 -16.09 -24.10 24.10
N SER A 258 -16.29 -23.50 22.93
CA SER A 258 -15.67 -22.22 22.55
C SER A 258 -16.06 -21.09 23.52
N THR A 259 -17.32 -21.05 23.97
CA THR A 259 -17.82 -20.03 24.89
C THR A 259 -17.14 -20.11 26.26
N PHE A 260 -16.95 -21.34 26.80
CA PHE A 260 -16.34 -21.53 28.11
C PHE A 260 -14.81 -21.52 28.12
N THR A 261 -14.17 -21.71 26.96
CA THR A 261 -12.71 -21.70 26.84
C THR A 261 -12.17 -20.39 26.20
N GLY A 262 -13.01 -19.63 25.52
CA GLY A 262 -12.57 -18.45 24.73
C GLY A 262 -11.73 -18.81 23.52
N ILE A 263 -11.64 -20.08 23.13
CA ILE A 263 -10.89 -20.56 21.97
C ILE A 263 -11.65 -20.19 20.70
N SER A 264 -10.97 -19.55 19.74
CA SER A 264 -11.60 -19.21 18.47
C SER A 264 -11.90 -20.45 17.63
N TYR A 265 -12.90 -20.37 16.73
CA TYR A 265 -13.29 -21.50 15.87
C TYR A 265 -12.09 -22.09 15.10
N ILE A 266 -11.22 -21.26 14.55
CA ILE A 266 -10.09 -21.75 13.77
C ILE A 266 -9.02 -22.42 14.63
N ASP A 267 -8.83 -21.93 15.86
CA ASP A 267 -7.91 -22.54 16.81
C ASP A 267 -8.50 -23.86 17.33
N LEU A 268 -9.81 -23.89 17.63
CA LEU A 268 -10.54 -25.09 18.03
C LEU A 268 -10.45 -26.21 16.99
N ARG A 269 -10.62 -25.85 15.70
CA ARG A 269 -10.47 -26.80 14.58
C ARG A 269 -9.06 -27.42 14.48
N ASN A 270 -8.05 -26.72 14.97
CA ASN A 270 -6.66 -27.16 14.92
C ASN A 270 -6.18 -27.79 16.23
N LEU A 271 -7.05 -27.93 17.25
CA LEU A 271 -6.69 -28.62 18.47
C LEU A 271 -6.42 -30.11 18.22
N ARG A 272 -5.45 -30.63 18.95
CA ARG A 272 -5.02 -32.03 18.96
C ARG A 272 -4.90 -32.52 20.38
N GLU A 273 -4.84 -33.83 20.58
CA GLU A 273 -4.69 -34.42 21.89
C GLU A 273 -3.41 -34.00 22.62
N ASP A 274 -2.31 -33.82 21.87
CA ASP A 274 -1.01 -33.39 22.41
C ASP A 274 -0.99 -31.94 22.92
N HIS A 275 -2.02 -31.17 22.62
CA HIS A 275 -2.20 -29.83 23.18
C HIS A 275 -2.75 -29.89 24.64
N PHE A 276 -3.30 -31.01 25.08
CA PHE A 276 -3.91 -31.14 26.38
C PHE A 276 -2.95 -31.83 27.35
N TYR A 277 -2.90 -31.35 28.61
CA TYR A 277 -2.09 -31.94 29.66
C TYR A 277 -2.77 -31.77 31.03
N ARG A 278 -2.47 -32.66 31.98
CA ARG A 278 -2.92 -32.55 33.36
C ARG A 278 -1.79 -32.07 34.25
N THR A 279 -2.13 -31.16 35.14
CA THR A 279 -1.23 -30.71 36.22
C THR A 279 -1.25 -31.69 37.40
N GLU A 280 -0.30 -31.54 38.33
CA GLU A 280 -0.20 -32.43 39.52
C GLU A 280 -1.46 -32.41 40.40
N ASP A 281 -2.18 -31.28 40.39
CA ASP A 281 -3.49 -31.16 41.09
C ASP A 281 -4.67 -31.75 40.28
N GLY A 282 -4.39 -32.47 39.20
CA GLY A 282 -5.36 -33.21 38.40
C GLY A 282 -6.16 -32.37 37.42
N LYS A 283 -5.95 -31.04 37.34
CA LYS A 283 -6.67 -30.15 36.44
C LYS A 283 -6.22 -30.31 35.00
N LEU A 284 -7.17 -30.28 34.08
CA LEU A 284 -6.91 -30.36 32.65
C LEU A 284 -6.63 -28.96 32.10
N TRP A 285 -5.57 -28.83 31.31
CA TRP A 285 -5.16 -27.62 30.63
C TRP A 285 -4.97 -27.88 29.16
N VAL A 286 -5.16 -26.83 28.35
CA VAL A 286 -4.83 -26.82 26.91
C VAL A 286 -3.81 -25.74 26.63
N ARG A 287 -2.75 -26.09 25.87
CA ARG A 287 -1.70 -25.16 25.42
C ARG A 287 -1.58 -25.23 23.91
N PHE A 288 -1.69 -24.09 23.25
CA PHE A 288 -1.57 -24.00 21.80
C PHE A 288 -1.13 -22.58 21.39
N ASN A 289 -0.65 -22.44 20.15
CA ASN A 289 -0.38 -21.14 19.57
C ASN A 289 -1.54 -20.68 18.70
N ARG A 290 -2.06 -19.48 18.97
CA ARG A 290 -3.14 -18.88 18.14
C ARG A 290 -2.72 -18.81 16.68
N GLN A 291 -3.58 -19.25 15.78
CA GLN A 291 -3.29 -19.20 14.34
C GLN A 291 -3.12 -17.77 13.83
N LYS A 292 -3.92 -16.83 14.34
CA LYS A 292 -3.92 -15.43 13.86
C LYS A 292 -2.71 -14.63 14.33
N THR A 293 -2.29 -14.78 15.59
CA THR A 293 -1.27 -13.93 16.24
C THR A 293 0.02 -14.66 16.54
N LYS A 294 0.02 -15.98 16.42
CA LYS A 294 1.12 -16.89 16.83
C LYS A 294 1.48 -16.80 18.32
N SER A 295 0.66 -16.11 19.10
CA SER A 295 0.84 -16.03 20.56
C SER A 295 0.41 -17.31 21.23
N GLU A 296 1.17 -17.77 22.24
CA GLU A 296 0.84 -18.90 23.08
C GLU A 296 -0.38 -18.60 23.94
N CYS A 297 -1.28 -19.57 24.05
CA CYS A 297 -2.43 -19.55 24.93
C CYS A 297 -2.39 -20.80 25.83
N ILE A 298 -2.59 -20.59 27.13
CA ILE A 298 -2.70 -21.61 28.11
C ILE A 298 -4.04 -21.41 28.84
N ILE A 299 -4.94 -22.36 28.77
CA ILE A 299 -6.30 -22.22 29.25
C ILE A 299 -6.65 -23.46 30.09
N GLN A 300 -7.21 -23.27 31.28
CA GLN A 300 -7.77 -24.37 32.07
C GLN A 300 -9.07 -24.83 31.43
N VAL A 301 -9.20 -26.12 31.22
CA VAL A 301 -10.42 -26.76 30.72
C VAL A 301 -11.30 -27.09 31.92
N LEU A 302 -12.38 -26.33 32.09
CA LEU A 302 -13.33 -26.50 33.16
C LEU A 302 -14.19 -27.74 32.94
N ASP A 303 -15.01 -28.13 33.93
CA ASP A 303 -15.78 -29.37 33.93
C ASP A 303 -16.71 -29.54 32.72
N LEU A 304 -17.43 -28.48 32.34
CA LEU A 304 -18.36 -28.54 31.21
C LEU A 304 -17.66 -28.74 29.85
N PRO A 305 -16.64 -27.97 29.49
CA PRO A 305 -15.80 -28.28 28.32
C PRO A 305 -15.19 -29.67 28.35
N GLN A 306 -14.78 -30.16 29.52
CA GLN A 306 -14.24 -31.53 29.67
C GLN A 306 -15.30 -32.59 29.37
N GLN A 307 -16.52 -32.45 29.90
CA GLN A 307 -17.65 -33.35 29.61
C GLN A 307 -17.98 -33.36 28.09
N ILE A 308 -17.90 -32.22 27.44
CA ILE A 308 -18.08 -32.17 25.98
C ILE A 308 -16.96 -32.94 25.24
N MET A 309 -15.71 -32.80 25.66
CA MET A 309 -14.60 -33.57 25.07
C MET A 309 -14.80 -35.06 25.27
N ASP A 310 -15.16 -35.49 26.47
CA ASP A 310 -15.33 -36.91 26.80
C ASP A 310 -16.47 -37.56 26.00
N LYS A 311 -17.54 -36.78 25.70
CA LYS A 311 -18.64 -37.23 24.84
C LYS A 311 -18.20 -37.60 23.41
N TYR A 312 -17.12 -36.98 22.89
CA TYR A 312 -16.65 -37.17 21.50
C TYR A 312 -15.34 -37.97 21.40
N LYS A 313 -14.76 -38.45 22.51
CA LYS A 313 -13.57 -39.31 22.49
C LYS A 313 -13.80 -40.70 21.92
N GLU A 314 -15.03 -41.18 22.00
CA GLU A 314 -15.41 -42.55 21.62
C GLU A 314 -16.09 -42.61 20.24
N GLN A 315 -16.13 -41.50 19.50
CA GLN A 315 -16.73 -41.38 18.16
C GLN A 315 -15.66 -41.13 17.08
#